data_3076bc900fb43ac7324bc7d932ec9ca3
#
_entry.id   3076bc900fb43ac7324bc7d932ec9ca3
#
_cell.length_a   1.000
_cell.length_b   1.000
_cell.length_c   1.000
_cell.angle_alpha   90.00
_cell.angle_beta   90.00
_cell.angle_gamma   90.00
#
_symmetry.space_group_name_H-M   'P 1'
#
loop_
_entity.id
_entity.type
_entity.pdbx_description
1 polymer ?
#
loop_
_entity_poly.entity_id
_entity_poly.type
_entity_poly.pdbx_seq_one_letter_code
_entity_poly.pdbx_strand_id
1 'polypeptide(L)'
;DSAILLNGTHPFQASGTVTSFDIMLEQFYNGDHFYRLDVEIIDASNNLINSEQQPFMVFENAQFPTISNLIVFGDSLSDMGNGRNSILNVPDVPPYWQGRFSNGQVWLEYLSQAYGVTTTIGSGTTAGDNRAFGGSQTGQGYSYLLLPNVGTQISNYLSNVQSTIPQNTVVSLWSGGNDFLYGTANANTISANMESHIRQLEGVGASEFILPNLPPLEKTPEVMSWSQSRQNT
;
A
#
# COMPACT_ATOMS: atom_id res chain seq x y z
N ASP A 1 -24.83 18.55 -8.02
CA ASP A 1 -23.75 17.55 -8.13
C ASP A 1 -23.81 16.90 -9.52
N SER A 2 -23.18 17.54 -10.49
CA SER A 2 -23.16 17.04 -11.85
C SER A 2 -21.87 16.25 -12.02
N ALA A 3 -21.96 14.93 -12.14
CA ALA A 3 -20.86 14.13 -12.62
C ALA A 3 -20.50 14.63 -14.03
N ILE A 4 -19.31 15.15 -14.22
CA ILE A 4 -18.79 15.45 -15.55
C ILE A 4 -18.37 14.13 -16.15
N LEU A 5 -19.18 13.60 -17.06
CA LEU A 5 -18.76 12.52 -17.92
C LEU A 5 -17.75 13.08 -18.91
N LEU A 6 -16.51 12.65 -18.82
CA LEU A 6 -15.52 12.84 -19.87
C LEU A 6 -15.93 11.96 -21.07
N ASN A 7 -16.87 12.41 -21.87
CA ASN A 7 -17.22 11.77 -23.13
C ASN A 7 -16.18 12.13 -24.19
N GLY A 8 -14.98 11.62 -24.01
CA GLY A 8 -13.95 11.64 -25.03
C GLY A 8 -13.66 10.21 -25.45
N THR A 9 -14.21 9.77 -26.57
CA THR A 9 -13.68 8.58 -27.23
C THR A 9 -12.30 8.95 -27.78
N HIS A 10 -11.25 8.57 -27.08
CA HIS A 10 -9.92 8.50 -27.65
C HIS A 10 -9.75 7.07 -28.18
N PRO A 11 -9.97 6.85 -29.51
CA PRO A 11 -9.71 5.54 -30.09
C PRO A 11 -8.20 5.34 -30.13
N PHE A 12 -7.68 4.52 -29.22
CA PHE A 12 -6.35 3.99 -29.39
C PHE A 12 -6.47 2.55 -29.91
N GLN A 13 -5.72 2.26 -30.96
CA GLN A 13 -5.55 0.87 -31.41
C GLN A 13 -4.42 0.26 -30.61
N ALA A 14 -4.75 -0.57 -29.63
CA ALA A 14 -3.78 -1.38 -28.97
C ALA A 14 -3.58 -2.67 -29.75
N SER A 15 -2.48 -2.75 -30.48
CA SER A 15 -1.92 -4.04 -30.91
C SER A 15 -0.88 -4.46 -29.85
N GLY A 16 -1.33 -4.92 -28.68
CA GLY A 16 -0.43 -5.27 -27.58
C GLY A 16 -1.01 -4.93 -26.21
N THR A 17 -0.23 -5.17 -25.15
CA THR A 17 -0.62 -4.82 -23.78
C THR A 17 -0.45 -3.32 -23.56
N VAL A 18 -1.55 -2.61 -23.30
CA VAL A 18 -1.49 -1.23 -22.82
C VAL A 18 -1.14 -1.24 -21.35
N THR A 19 0.00 -0.66 -20.98
CA THR A 19 0.49 -0.64 -19.61
C THR A 19 0.22 0.66 -18.87
N SER A 20 -0.03 1.76 -19.59
CA SER A 20 -0.38 3.05 -19.02
C SER A 20 -1.03 3.95 -20.06
N PHE A 21 -1.85 4.89 -19.60
CA PHE A 21 -2.30 6.04 -20.38
C PHE A 21 -2.38 7.26 -19.46
N ASP A 22 -2.10 8.44 -20.02
CA ASP A 22 -2.14 9.70 -19.31
C ASP A 22 -3.41 10.47 -19.71
N ILE A 23 -4.13 10.98 -18.70
CA ILE A 23 -5.27 11.87 -18.92
C ILE A 23 -4.88 13.25 -18.41
N MET A 24 -4.92 14.25 -19.31
CA MET A 24 -4.76 15.64 -18.90
C MET A 24 -6.12 16.20 -18.45
N LEU A 25 -6.23 16.54 -17.18
CA LEU A 25 -7.46 17.05 -16.56
C LEU A 25 -7.53 18.58 -16.46
N GLU A 26 -6.48 19.28 -16.87
CA GLU A 26 -6.32 20.74 -16.69
C GLU A 26 -7.47 21.60 -17.22
N GLN A 27 -8.29 21.05 -18.11
CA GLN A 27 -9.41 21.76 -18.74
C GLN A 27 -10.78 21.48 -18.12
N PHE A 28 -10.87 20.60 -17.13
CA PHE A 28 -12.15 19.98 -16.77
C PHE A 28 -12.59 20.21 -15.33
N TYR A 29 -11.77 20.84 -14.49
CA TYR A 29 -12.17 21.05 -13.10
C TYR A 29 -12.04 22.52 -12.68
N ASN A 30 -12.90 22.89 -11.75
CA ASN A 30 -12.93 24.18 -11.11
C ASN A 30 -13.35 23.93 -9.65
N GLY A 31 -12.36 23.81 -8.78
CA GLY A 31 -12.55 23.42 -7.38
C GLY A 31 -12.28 21.95 -7.06
N ASP A 32 -12.39 21.58 -5.79
CA ASP A 32 -12.22 20.21 -5.34
C ASP A 32 -13.39 19.34 -5.77
N HIS A 33 -13.12 18.29 -6.52
CA HIS A 33 -14.16 17.43 -7.04
C HIS A 33 -13.80 15.95 -6.94
N PHE A 34 -14.84 15.15 -6.69
CA PHE A 34 -14.76 13.71 -6.86
C PHE A 34 -15.08 13.34 -8.29
N TYR A 35 -14.22 12.54 -8.89
CA TYR A 35 -14.38 12.01 -10.21
C TYR A 35 -14.43 10.49 -10.18
N ARG A 36 -15.05 9.92 -11.16
CA ARG A 36 -15.01 8.50 -11.45
C ARG A 36 -14.52 8.30 -12.87
N LEU A 37 -13.44 7.56 -13.02
CA LEU A 37 -12.97 7.10 -14.32
C LEU A 37 -13.66 5.78 -14.63
N ASP A 38 -14.49 5.78 -15.65
CA ASP A 38 -15.08 4.57 -16.20
C ASP A 38 -14.24 4.17 -17.43
N VAL A 39 -13.58 3.01 -17.35
CA VAL A 39 -12.80 2.46 -18.46
C VAL A 39 -13.55 1.28 -19.04
N GLU A 40 -13.88 1.38 -20.33
CA GLU A 40 -14.50 0.29 -21.07
C GLU A 40 -13.55 -0.20 -22.15
N ILE A 41 -13.27 -1.49 -22.14
CA ILE A 41 -12.53 -2.15 -23.20
C ILE A 41 -13.54 -2.82 -24.12
N ILE A 42 -13.54 -2.39 -25.38
CA ILE A 42 -14.44 -2.91 -26.42
C ILE A 42 -13.63 -3.59 -27.53
N ASP A 43 -14.19 -4.60 -28.17
CA ASP A 43 -13.60 -5.24 -29.34
C ASP A 43 -13.83 -4.43 -30.63
N ALA A 44 -13.26 -4.88 -31.74
CA ALA A 44 -13.40 -4.24 -33.03
C ALA A 44 -14.88 -4.23 -33.56
N SER A 45 -15.76 -5.00 -32.95
CA SER A 45 -17.19 -5.08 -33.25
C SER A 45 -18.04 -4.28 -32.26
N ASN A 46 -17.39 -3.47 -31.39
CA ASN A 46 -18.01 -2.63 -30.38
C ASN A 46 -18.71 -3.42 -29.25
N ASN A 47 -18.31 -4.68 -29.01
CA ASN A 47 -18.79 -5.43 -27.84
C ASN A 47 -17.91 -5.12 -26.64
N LEU A 48 -18.54 -4.94 -25.47
CA LEU A 48 -17.83 -4.73 -24.22
C LEU A 48 -17.07 -6.02 -23.82
N ILE A 49 -15.75 -5.92 -23.67
CA ILE A 49 -14.88 -6.98 -23.20
C ILE A 49 -14.73 -6.90 -21.67
N ASN A 50 -14.49 -5.69 -21.15
CA ASN A 50 -14.30 -5.43 -19.73
C ASN A 50 -14.66 -3.98 -19.41
N SER A 51 -15.01 -3.73 -18.15
CA SER A 51 -15.17 -2.38 -17.63
C SER A 51 -14.60 -2.29 -16.21
N GLU A 52 -13.94 -1.18 -15.92
CA GLU A 52 -13.46 -0.85 -14.57
C GLU A 52 -13.87 0.57 -14.21
N GLN A 53 -14.15 0.76 -12.93
CA GLN A 53 -14.48 2.07 -12.35
C GLN A 53 -13.44 2.42 -11.30
N GLN A 54 -12.76 3.54 -11.49
CA GLN A 54 -11.77 4.05 -10.57
C GLN A 54 -12.19 5.42 -10.05
N PRO A 55 -12.62 5.53 -8.79
CA PRO A 55 -12.87 6.82 -8.16
C PRO A 55 -11.53 7.52 -7.90
N PHE A 56 -11.49 8.81 -8.14
CA PHE A 56 -10.37 9.66 -7.76
C PHE A 56 -10.86 11.06 -7.39
N MET A 57 -10.05 11.79 -6.66
CA MET A 57 -10.35 13.15 -6.24
C MET A 57 -9.29 14.11 -6.80
N VAL A 58 -9.76 15.23 -7.35
CA VAL A 58 -8.90 16.33 -7.78
C VAL A 58 -9.09 17.48 -6.81
N PHE A 59 -8.00 18.01 -6.30
CA PHE A 59 -7.99 19.17 -5.43
C PHE A 59 -7.54 20.39 -6.23
N GLU A 60 -8.37 21.43 -6.27
CA GLU A 60 -7.98 22.70 -6.85
C GLU A 60 -7.07 23.45 -5.87
N ASN A 61 -5.95 23.93 -6.38
CA ASN A 61 -4.96 24.67 -5.59
C ASN A 61 -4.45 23.93 -4.35
N ALA A 62 -4.54 22.61 -4.31
CA ALA A 62 -3.88 21.84 -3.28
C ALA A 62 -2.38 22.14 -3.38
N GLN A 63 -1.91 23.05 -2.54
CA GLN A 63 -0.52 22.99 -2.14
C GLN A 63 -0.42 21.70 -1.33
N PHE A 64 -0.12 20.59 -2.01
CA PHE A 64 0.26 19.39 -1.30
C PHE A 64 1.36 19.81 -0.31
N PRO A 65 1.19 19.57 0.99
CA PRO A 65 2.25 19.87 1.92
C PRO A 65 3.51 19.25 1.37
N THR A 66 4.60 20.01 1.36
CA THR A 66 5.89 19.48 0.92
C THR A 66 6.23 18.32 1.83
N ILE A 67 6.00 17.11 1.35
CA ILE A 67 6.33 15.89 2.09
C ILE A 67 7.84 15.79 2.07
N SER A 68 8.45 15.76 3.25
CA SER A 68 9.88 15.62 3.40
C SER A 68 10.29 14.23 3.87
N ASN A 69 9.36 13.46 4.44
CA ASN A 69 9.60 12.11 4.92
C ASN A 69 8.44 11.19 4.64
N LEU A 70 8.74 9.91 4.40
CA LEU A 70 7.78 8.83 4.28
C LEU A 70 8.20 7.69 5.21
N ILE A 71 7.48 7.51 6.30
CA ILE A 71 7.70 6.43 7.27
C ILE A 71 6.71 5.30 6.98
N VAL A 72 7.20 4.08 6.97
CA VAL A 72 6.44 2.93 6.49
C VAL A 72 6.46 1.80 7.50
N PHE A 73 5.28 1.35 7.88
CA PHE A 73 5.05 0.13 8.65
C PHE A 73 4.12 -0.79 7.87
N GLY A 74 4.34 -2.10 7.94
CA GLY A 74 3.49 -3.02 7.19
C GLY A 74 4.11 -4.40 6.98
N ASP A 75 3.63 -5.05 5.95
CA ASP A 75 3.97 -6.42 5.59
C ASP A 75 4.78 -6.54 4.28
N SER A 76 4.70 -7.72 3.64
CA SER A 76 5.41 -8.03 2.39
C SER A 76 5.08 -7.09 1.23
N LEU A 77 3.90 -6.48 1.22
CA LEU A 77 3.49 -5.55 0.17
C LEU A 77 4.28 -4.24 0.21
N SER A 78 4.88 -3.94 1.36
CA SER A 78 5.65 -2.72 1.61
C SER A 78 7.12 -2.99 1.98
N ASP A 79 7.55 -4.25 2.10
CA ASP A 79 8.92 -4.62 2.46
C ASP A 79 9.90 -4.33 1.31
N MET A 80 10.79 -3.38 1.51
CA MET A 80 11.83 -2.99 0.55
C MET A 80 13.13 -3.78 0.72
N GLY A 81 13.10 -4.92 1.43
CA GLY A 81 14.23 -5.78 1.67
C GLY A 81 14.64 -5.94 3.14
N ASN A 82 13.82 -5.51 4.08
CA ASN A 82 14.06 -5.74 5.52
C ASN A 82 14.09 -7.24 5.85
N GLY A 83 13.12 -8.00 5.32
CA GLY A 83 13.10 -9.46 5.46
C GLY A 83 14.33 -10.13 4.86
N ARG A 84 14.79 -9.64 3.71
CA ARG A 84 16.01 -10.14 3.05
C ARG A 84 17.26 -9.86 3.87
N ASN A 85 17.33 -8.72 4.52
CA ASN A 85 18.46 -8.34 5.37
C ASN A 85 18.35 -8.89 6.80
N SER A 86 17.29 -9.61 7.12
CA SER A 86 17.14 -10.32 8.39
C SER A 86 17.99 -11.60 8.44
N ILE A 87 18.11 -12.19 9.63
CA ILE A 87 18.78 -13.49 9.79
C ILE A 87 18.10 -14.60 8.98
N LEU A 88 16.82 -14.45 8.67
CA LEU A 88 16.05 -15.41 7.88
C LEU A 88 16.28 -15.30 6.38
N ASN A 89 16.81 -14.17 5.95
CA ASN A 89 17.20 -13.92 4.56
C ASN A 89 16.07 -14.19 3.54
N VAL A 90 14.85 -13.76 3.86
CA VAL A 90 13.64 -13.96 3.04
C VAL A 90 13.17 -12.66 2.38
N PRO A 91 12.59 -12.71 1.17
CA PRO A 91 12.35 -13.89 0.34
C PRO A 91 13.59 -14.37 -0.41
N ASP A 92 13.48 -15.56 -1.02
CA ASP A 92 14.53 -16.09 -1.88
C ASP A 92 14.73 -15.22 -3.14
N VAL A 93 16.00 -15.01 -3.50
CA VAL A 93 16.37 -14.26 -4.71
C VAL A 93 17.28 -15.16 -5.56
N PRO A 94 16.86 -15.59 -6.79
CA PRO A 94 15.52 -15.53 -7.35
C PRO A 94 14.51 -16.46 -6.66
N PRO A 95 13.20 -16.45 -6.95
CA PRO A 95 12.55 -15.71 -8.05
C PRO A 95 12.17 -14.26 -7.72
N TYR A 96 12.23 -13.87 -6.45
CA TYR A 96 11.87 -12.53 -6.02
C TYR A 96 12.95 -11.50 -6.37
N TRP A 97 12.52 -10.29 -6.69
CA TRP A 97 13.43 -9.24 -7.12
C TRP A 97 14.09 -8.53 -5.93
N GLN A 98 15.40 -8.61 -5.82
CA GLN A 98 16.25 -7.88 -4.87
C GLN A 98 15.72 -7.83 -3.42
N GLY A 99 15.10 -8.93 -2.96
CA GLY A 99 14.60 -9.04 -1.60
C GLY A 99 13.22 -8.43 -1.33
N ARG A 100 12.52 -7.97 -2.36
CA ARG A 100 11.09 -7.62 -2.29
C ARG A 100 10.28 -8.89 -2.47
N PHE A 101 9.10 -8.97 -1.84
CA PHE A 101 8.13 -10.05 -2.13
C PHE A 101 7.36 -9.76 -3.42
N SER A 102 8.09 -9.42 -4.46
CA SER A 102 7.60 -8.96 -5.76
C SER A 102 8.59 -9.34 -6.86
N ASN A 103 8.16 -9.26 -8.11
CA ASN A 103 9.04 -9.40 -9.29
C ASN A 103 9.71 -8.07 -9.70
N GLY A 104 9.52 -7.01 -8.94
CA GLY A 104 10.09 -5.67 -9.16
C GLY A 104 10.03 -4.82 -7.91
N GLN A 105 10.15 -3.51 -8.09
CA GLN A 105 9.96 -2.53 -7.03
C GLN A 105 8.55 -2.64 -6.42
N VAL A 106 8.42 -2.41 -5.11
CA VAL A 106 7.12 -2.31 -4.45
C VAL A 106 6.55 -0.90 -4.62
N TRP A 107 5.24 -0.75 -4.45
CA TRP A 107 4.50 0.50 -4.69
C TRP A 107 5.09 1.72 -3.98
N LEU A 108 5.65 1.54 -2.80
CA LEU A 108 6.28 2.61 -2.01
C LEU A 108 7.53 3.20 -2.66
N GLU A 109 8.27 2.42 -3.43
CA GLU A 109 9.46 2.91 -4.12
C GLU A 109 9.05 3.90 -5.22
N TYR A 110 7.95 3.61 -5.93
CA TYR A 110 7.36 4.54 -6.89
C TYR A 110 6.78 5.78 -6.20
N LEU A 111 6.10 5.59 -5.07
CA LEU A 111 5.55 6.71 -4.29
C LEU A 111 6.67 7.64 -3.78
N SER A 112 7.74 7.08 -3.23
CA SER A 112 8.91 7.84 -2.78
C SER A 112 9.51 8.67 -3.92
N GLN A 113 9.63 8.08 -5.10
CA GLN A 113 10.11 8.78 -6.29
C GLN A 113 9.17 9.92 -6.70
N ALA A 114 7.85 9.69 -6.68
CA ALA A 114 6.84 10.68 -7.04
C ALA A 114 6.86 11.90 -6.10
N TYR A 115 7.11 11.67 -4.81
CA TYR A 115 7.25 12.74 -3.82
C TYR A 115 8.66 13.34 -3.74
N GLY A 116 9.65 12.78 -4.44
CA GLY A 116 11.04 13.22 -4.35
C GLY A 116 11.67 12.96 -2.98
N VAL A 117 11.16 12.00 -2.21
CA VAL A 117 11.69 11.61 -0.91
C VAL A 117 12.50 10.33 -1.01
N THR A 118 13.50 10.18 -0.15
CA THR A 118 14.29 8.95 -0.06
C THR A 118 13.81 8.13 1.13
N THR A 119 13.35 6.92 0.86
CA THR A 119 12.95 5.97 1.91
C THR A 119 13.99 4.85 1.98
N THR A 120 14.53 4.61 3.14
CA THR A 120 15.54 3.57 3.38
C THR A 120 15.00 2.48 4.30
N ILE A 121 15.51 1.26 4.13
CA ILE A 121 15.16 0.13 5.02
C ILE A 121 15.81 0.28 6.38
N GLY A 122 15.13 -0.18 7.44
CA GLY A 122 15.64 -0.19 8.78
C GLY A 122 14.90 -1.17 9.70
N SER A 123 15.60 -1.70 10.68
CA SER A 123 15.01 -2.64 11.63
C SER A 123 15.63 -2.55 13.02
N GLY A 124 14.87 -2.90 14.05
CA GLY A 124 15.33 -2.83 15.43
C GLY A 124 15.88 -1.43 15.76
N THR A 125 17.17 -1.32 16.03
CA THR A 125 17.90 -0.07 16.31
C THR A 125 18.51 0.59 15.06
N THR A 126 18.47 -0.11 13.90
CA THR A 126 19.03 0.44 12.65
C THR A 126 18.11 1.53 12.12
N ALA A 127 18.67 2.69 11.84
CA ALA A 127 17.96 3.80 11.22
C ALA A 127 17.41 3.40 9.85
N GLY A 128 16.27 3.97 9.48
CA GLY A 128 15.57 3.74 8.21
C GLY A 128 14.07 3.98 8.38
N ASP A 129 13.45 4.47 7.35
CA ASP A 129 12.05 4.90 7.39
C ASP A 129 11.09 3.78 6.99
N ASN A 130 11.54 2.83 6.19
CA ASN A 130 10.76 1.63 5.87
C ASN A 130 11.06 0.55 6.91
N ARG A 131 10.05 0.23 7.70
CA ARG A 131 10.08 -0.76 8.79
C ARG A 131 9.24 -2.00 8.50
N ALA A 132 8.65 -2.07 7.31
CA ALA A 132 7.80 -3.19 6.90
C ALA A 132 8.60 -4.50 6.75
N PHE A 133 7.97 -5.61 7.13
CA PHE A 133 8.56 -6.94 7.02
C PHE A 133 7.57 -7.94 6.44
N GLY A 134 8.04 -8.81 5.56
CA GLY A 134 7.24 -9.90 5.03
C GLY A 134 6.61 -10.78 6.12
N GLY A 135 5.35 -11.16 5.94
CA GLY A 135 4.62 -12.01 6.88
C GLY A 135 4.08 -11.30 8.13
N SER A 136 4.34 -9.99 8.31
CA SER A 136 3.89 -9.25 9.49
C SER A 136 2.38 -9.21 9.60
N GLN A 137 1.89 -9.39 10.81
CA GLN A 137 0.50 -9.23 11.22
C GLN A 137 0.32 -7.88 11.93
N THR A 138 -0.93 -7.50 12.20
CA THR A 138 -1.23 -6.19 12.82
C THR A 138 -0.81 -6.09 14.29
N GLY A 139 -0.73 -7.20 15.02
CA GLY A 139 -0.48 -7.23 16.47
C GLY A 139 0.94 -6.84 16.89
N GLN A 140 1.22 -7.09 18.17
CA GLN A 140 2.57 -7.04 18.74
C GLN A 140 3.29 -8.39 18.54
N GLY A 141 4.59 -8.45 18.81
CA GLY A 141 5.39 -9.65 18.73
C GLY A 141 5.91 -9.93 17.33
N TYR A 142 5.98 -11.20 16.98
CA TYR A 142 6.61 -11.69 15.77
C TYR A 142 5.67 -12.58 14.98
N SER A 143 5.75 -12.53 13.67
CA SER A 143 5.00 -13.36 12.75
C SER A 143 5.46 -14.82 12.78
N TYR A 144 4.78 -15.68 12.04
CA TYR A 144 5.21 -17.08 11.83
C TYR A 144 6.62 -17.18 11.18
N LEU A 145 7.07 -16.14 10.49
CA LEU A 145 8.43 -16.01 9.98
C LEU A 145 9.41 -15.43 11.00
N LEU A 146 9.04 -15.30 12.26
CA LEU A 146 9.86 -14.67 13.32
C LEU A 146 10.32 -13.23 12.97
N LEU A 147 9.62 -12.57 12.08
CA LEU A 147 9.82 -11.17 11.73
C LEU A 147 8.85 -10.28 12.51
N PRO A 148 9.23 -9.04 12.86
CA PRO A 148 8.43 -8.20 13.74
C PRO A 148 7.07 -7.84 13.13
N ASN A 149 6.00 -8.06 13.88
CA ASN A 149 4.67 -7.59 13.58
C ASN A 149 4.58 -6.06 13.66
N VAL A 150 3.57 -5.45 13.05
CA VAL A 150 3.42 -4.00 12.91
C VAL A 150 3.54 -3.26 14.25
N GLY A 151 2.87 -3.73 15.29
CA GLY A 151 2.99 -3.12 16.62
C GLY A 151 4.44 -3.11 17.13
N THR A 152 5.20 -4.18 16.87
CA THR A 152 6.63 -4.25 17.23
C THR A 152 7.48 -3.36 16.34
N GLN A 153 7.18 -3.24 15.04
CA GLN A 153 7.85 -2.29 14.14
C GLN A 153 7.73 -0.87 14.66
N ILE A 154 6.51 -0.44 15.02
CA ILE A 154 6.23 0.90 15.55
C ILE A 154 6.95 1.10 16.89
N SER A 155 6.83 0.16 17.83
CA SER A 155 7.47 0.25 19.14
C SER A 155 8.99 0.37 19.01
N ASN A 156 9.60 -0.43 18.14
CA ASN A 156 11.04 -0.39 17.89
C ASN A 156 11.46 0.95 17.25
N TYR A 157 10.67 1.46 16.30
CA TYR A 157 10.95 2.74 15.67
C TYR A 157 10.94 3.88 16.69
N LEU A 158 9.87 3.98 17.48
CA LEU A 158 9.69 5.06 18.47
C LEU A 158 10.68 4.98 19.62
N SER A 159 11.11 3.78 20.01
CA SER A 159 12.04 3.60 21.12
C SER A 159 13.51 3.76 20.73
N ASN A 160 13.88 3.37 19.51
CA ASN A 160 15.28 3.20 19.14
C ASN A 160 15.75 4.15 18.03
N VAL A 161 14.84 4.72 17.26
CA VAL A 161 15.17 5.55 16.09
C VAL A 161 14.71 6.98 16.31
N GLN A 162 13.43 7.17 16.55
CA GLN A 162 12.83 8.49 16.68
C GLN A 162 11.59 8.46 17.55
N SER A 163 11.61 9.19 18.66
CA SER A 163 10.50 9.24 19.62
C SER A 163 9.34 10.14 19.22
N THR A 164 9.51 10.93 18.17
CA THR A 164 8.50 11.84 17.61
C THR A 164 8.50 11.76 16.10
N ILE A 165 7.35 11.94 15.47
CA ILE A 165 7.23 12.01 14.01
C ILE A 165 7.49 13.45 13.58
N PRO A 166 8.45 13.72 12.65
CA PRO A 166 8.70 15.05 12.14
C PRO A 166 7.50 15.63 11.42
N GLN A 167 7.40 16.95 11.37
CA GLN A 167 6.43 17.64 10.52
C GLN A 167 6.68 17.29 9.03
N ASN A 168 5.63 17.41 8.21
CA ASN A 168 5.68 17.08 6.79
C ASN A 168 6.07 15.61 6.52
N THR A 169 5.72 14.73 7.45
CA THR A 169 5.89 13.29 7.32
C THR A 169 4.58 12.62 7.00
N VAL A 170 4.56 11.81 5.96
CA VAL A 170 3.47 10.87 5.70
C VAL A 170 3.83 9.52 6.32
N VAL A 171 2.91 8.95 7.08
CA VAL A 171 3.06 7.60 7.63
C VAL A 171 2.21 6.64 6.82
N SER A 172 2.85 5.64 6.22
CA SER A 172 2.16 4.55 5.57
C SER A 172 1.98 3.38 6.52
N LEU A 173 0.76 2.86 6.60
CA LEU A 173 0.41 1.72 7.43
C LEU A 173 -0.50 0.77 6.64
N TRP A 174 0.09 -0.31 6.10
CA TRP A 174 -0.61 -1.33 5.33
C TRP A 174 -0.35 -2.72 5.87
N SER A 175 -1.37 -3.32 6.48
CA SER A 175 -1.30 -4.65 7.09
C SER A 175 -2.70 -5.21 7.31
N GLY A 176 -2.78 -6.48 7.69
CA GLY A 176 -4.02 -7.20 7.99
C GLY A 176 -4.21 -8.45 7.13
N GLY A 177 -3.62 -8.49 5.94
CA GLY A 177 -3.70 -9.67 5.07
C GLY A 177 -3.16 -10.93 5.75
N ASN A 178 -2.01 -10.83 6.40
CA ASN A 178 -1.39 -11.97 7.08
C ASN A 178 -2.16 -12.44 8.32
N ASP A 179 -2.92 -11.55 8.97
CA ASP A 179 -3.81 -11.91 10.08
C ASP A 179 -4.89 -12.89 9.63
N PHE A 180 -5.47 -12.68 8.44
CA PHE A 180 -6.44 -13.60 7.83
C PHE A 180 -5.78 -14.85 7.25
N LEU A 181 -4.64 -14.72 6.59
CA LEU A 181 -3.99 -15.83 5.88
C LEU A 181 -3.32 -16.83 6.84
N TYR A 182 -2.66 -16.33 7.87
CA TYR A 182 -1.76 -17.14 8.73
C TYR A 182 -1.99 -16.92 10.22
N GLY A 183 -2.84 -15.96 10.60
CA GLY A 183 -3.17 -15.64 11.97
C GLY A 183 -4.46 -16.30 12.47
N THR A 184 -4.87 -15.84 13.63
CA THR A 184 -6.15 -16.21 14.26
C THR A 184 -7.01 -14.97 14.55
N ALA A 185 -6.54 -13.79 14.14
CA ALA A 185 -7.26 -12.55 14.37
C ALA A 185 -8.48 -12.43 13.44
N ASN A 186 -9.56 -11.92 13.97
CA ASN A 186 -10.74 -11.55 13.19
C ASN A 186 -10.70 -10.06 12.81
N ALA A 187 -11.60 -9.63 11.96
CA ALA A 187 -11.66 -8.26 11.47
C ALA A 187 -11.73 -7.20 12.59
N ASN A 188 -12.44 -7.48 13.69
CA ASN A 188 -12.52 -6.55 14.82
C ASN A 188 -11.16 -6.38 15.52
N THR A 189 -10.42 -7.46 15.71
CA THR A 189 -9.08 -7.42 16.29
C THR A 189 -8.10 -6.67 15.39
N ILE A 190 -8.15 -6.92 14.07
CA ILE A 190 -7.34 -6.23 13.08
C ILE A 190 -7.63 -4.73 13.12
N SER A 191 -8.90 -4.33 13.07
CA SER A 191 -9.31 -2.93 13.11
C SER A 191 -8.88 -2.25 14.41
N ALA A 192 -9.04 -2.93 15.56
CA ALA A 192 -8.64 -2.38 16.85
C ALA A 192 -7.10 -2.19 16.93
N ASN A 193 -6.33 -3.13 16.40
CA ASN A 193 -4.87 -2.98 16.31
C ASN A 193 -4.50 -1.77 15.44
N MET A 194 -5.09 -1.66 14.25
CA MET A 194 -4.81 -0.56 13.33
C MET A 194 -5.18 0.79 13.94
N GLU A 195 -6.35 0.89 14.58
CA GLU A 195 -6.76 2.10 15.30
C GLU A 195 -5.77 2.45 16.42
N SER A 196 -5.36 1.47 17.21
CA SER A 196 -4.37 1.67 18.28
C SER A 196 -3.04 2.20 17.74
N HIS A 197 -2.57 1.67 16.61
CA HIS A 197 -1.33 2.12 15.96
C HIS A 197 -1.43 3.55 15.45
N ILE A 198 -2.55 3.90 14.81
CA ILE A 198 -2.80 5.28 14.35
C ILE A 198 -2.76 6.23 15.54
N ARG A 199 -3.53 5.95 16.61
CA ARG A 199 -3.54 6.79 17.82
C ARG A 199 -2.18 6.90 18.48
N GLN A 200 -1.40 5.84 18.52
CA GLN A 200 -0.03 5.86 19.04
C GLN A 200 0.86 6.80 18.21
N LEU A 201 0.78 6.73 16.91
CA LEU A 201 1.56 7.56 15.99
C LEU A 201 1.10 9.03 16.00
N GLU A 202 -0.21 9.28 16.07
CA GLU A 202 -0.77 10.63 16.29
C GLU A 202 -0.26 11.25 17.59
N GLY A 203 -0.22 10.46 18.66
CA GLY A 203 0.27 10.89 19.98
C GLY A 203 1.73 11.32 20.00
N VAL A 204 2.50 11.00 18.97
CA VAL A 204 3.92 11.37 18.81
C VAL A 204 4.15 12.28 17.60
N GLY A 205 3.09 12.84 17.01
CA GLY A 205 3.15 13.90 16.01
C GLY A 205 2.79 13.52 14.58
N ALA A 206 2.40 12.28 14.30
CA ALA A 206 1.89 11.95 12.97
C ALA A 206 0.55 12.64 12.71
N SER A 207 0.40 13.29 11.57
CA SER A 207 -0.84 13.96 11.15
C SER A 207 -1.34 13.48 9.79
N GLU A 208 -0.47 12.90 8.98
CA GLU A 208 -0.78 12.48 7.62
C GLU A 208 -0.55 10.98 7.47
N PHE A 209 -1.58 10.27 7.00
CA PHE A 209 -1.53 8.81 6.86
C PHE A 209 -1.93 8.34 5.48
N ILE A 210 -1.28 7.29 5.01
CA ILE A 210 -1.69 6.46 3.87
C ILE A 210 -2.08 5.09 4.42
N LEU A 211 -3.36 4.75 4.33
CA LEU A 211 -3.95 3.51 4.82
C LEU A 211 -4.58 2.73 3.66
N PRO A 212 -3.80 1.99 2.87
CA PRO A 212 -4.36 1.24 1.76
C PRO A 212 -5.33 0.16 2.23
N ASN A 213 -6.41 -0.04 1.50
CA ASN A 213 -7.31 -1.16 1.72
C ASN A 213 -6.63 -2.49 1.41
N LEU A 214 -7.05 -3.57 2.07
CA LEU A 214 -6.63 -4.90 1.69
C LEU A 214 -7.14 -5.24 0.28
N PRO A 215 -6.33 -5.91 -0.53
CA PRO A 215 -6.82 -6.47 -1.79
C PRO A 215 -7.88 -7.54 -1.52
N PRO A 216 -8.69 -7.92 -2.51
CA PRO A 216 -9.66 -9.00 -2.38
C PRO A 216 -8.93 -10.34 -2.16
N LEU A 217 -8.71 -10.69 -0.88
CA LEU A 217 -7.88 -11.85 -0.49
C LEU A 217 -8.40 -13.16 -1.07
N GLU A 218 -9.72 -13.28 -1.23
CA GLU A 218 -10.37 -14.45 -1.82
C GLU A 218 -9.96 -14.70 -3.29
N LYS A 219 -9.41 -13.70 -3.96
CA LYS A 219 -8.89 -13.80 -5.34
C LYS A 219 -7.40 -14.11 -5.41
N THR A 220 -6.73 -14.19 -4.27
CA THR A 220 -5.30 -14.52 -4.25
C THR A 220 -5.07 -16.00 -4.55
N PRO A 221 -3.97 -16.36 -5.24
CA PRO A 221 -3.64 -17.77 -5.49
C PRO A 221 -3.56 -18.59 -4.21
N GLU A 222 -3.10 -18.00 -3.12
CA GLU A 222 -3.02 -18.65 -1.80
C GLU A 222 -4.40 -19.09 -1.33
N VAL A 223 -5.36 -18.17 -1.23
CA VAL A 223 -6.73 -18.47 -0.76
C VAL A 223 -7.46 -19.37 -1.73
N MET A 224 -7.30 -19.18 -3.04
CA MET A 224 -7.91 -20.05 -4.05
C MET A 224 -7.41 -21.50 -3.96
N SER A 225 -6.22 -21.74 -3.42
CA SER A 225 -5.69 -23.09 -3.19
C SER A 225 -6.28 -23.79 -1.94
N TRP A 226 -6.96 -23.04 -1.06
CA TRP A 226 -7.53 -23.59 0.16
C TRP A 226 -8.77 -24.44 -0.09
N SER A 227 -9.08 -25.34 0.86
CA SER A 227 -10.37 -26.05 0.85
C SER A 227 -11.54 -25.06 1.01
N GLN A 228 -12.68 -25.40 0.43
CA GLN A 228 -13.90 -24.58 0.50
C GLN A 228 -14.29 -24.22 1.94
N SER A 229 -14.08 -25.12 2.90
CA SER A 229 -14.37 -24.88 4.32
C SER A 229 -13.48 -23.80 4.91
N ARG A 230 -12.20 -23.71 4.48
CA ARG A 230 -11.25 -22.70 4.94
C ARG A 230 -11.48 -21.34 4.28
N GLN A 231 -11.94 -21.32 3.03
CA GLN A 231 -12.26 -20.07 2.32
C GLN A 231 -13.44 -19.32 2.95
N ASN A 232 -14.34 -20.03 3.63
CA ASN A 232 -15.56 -19.48 4.22
C ASN A 232 -15.41 -19.07 5.68
N THR A 233 -14.21 -19.13 6.24
CA THR A 233 -13.88 -18.72 7.62
C THR A 233 -13.32 -17.31 7.63
#